data_b849a6d325501011c4e7d1764a9df7d6
#
_entry.id   b849a6d325501011c4e7d1764a9df7d6
#
_cell.length_a   1.000
_cell.length_b   1.000
_cell.length_c   1.000
_cell.angle_alpha   90.00
_cell.angle_beta   90.00
_cell.angle_gamma   90.00
#
_symmetry.space_group_name_H-M   'P 1'
#
loop_
_entity.id
_entity.type
_entity.pdbx_description
1 polymer ?
#
loop_
_entity_poly.entity_id
_entity_poly.type
_entity_poly.pdbx_seq_one_letter_code
_entity_poly.pdbx_strand_id
1 'polypeptide(L)'
;CTSAATVYGVSRVGGLVGAKGQSMGLCDVMSSSFTGKVIATGNYVGGIMGVGYVADSAPNSPWARIMGCFVGGSVEGKDYVGGITGGEPGVLQCWGNGAGVISDNVFYGTLSATGKNVGAIAGKLRSLNKYTEVDNNYYLADCGAEKGIGAIDMVDTTCKDYPAVEDGRYICSREGYEEPHFMAGD
;
A
#
# COMPACT_ATOMS: atom_id res chain seq x y z
N CYS A 1 -3.01 15.52 1.61
CA CYS A 1 -3.14 15.37 3.07
C CYS A 1 -1.77 15.08 3.68
N THR A 2 -1.48 15.63 4.86
CA THR A 2 -0.23 15.38 5.60
C THR A 2 -0.56 15.06 7.05
N SER A 3 0.05 14.00 7.61
CA SER A 3 -0.15 13.59 9.00
C SER A 3 1.16 13.09 9.62
N ALA A 4 1.41 13.47 10.89
CA ALA A 4 2.50 12.96 11.71
C ALA A 4 1.97 12.29 13.00
N ALA A 5 0.73 11.86 13.00
CA ALA A 5 0.06 11.26 14.15
C ALA A 5 0.62 9.88 14.49
N THR A 6 0.47 9.47 15.75
CA THR A 6 0.62 8.07 16.14
C THR A 6 -0.75 7.41 16.10
N VAL A 7 -0.88 6.37 15.27
CA VAL A 7 -2.13 5.63 15.05
C VAL A 7 -1.99 4.25 15.69
N TYR A 8 -2.91 3.91 16.57
CA TYR A 8 -2.97 2.60 17.22
C TYR A 8 -4.19 1.81 16.74
N GLY A 9 -4.03 0.51 16.57
CA GLY A 9 -5.14 -0.35 16.22
C GLY A 9 -4.84 -1.84 16.35
N VAL A 10 -5.82 -2.65 16.01
CA VAL A 10 -5.64 -4.12 16.00
C VAL A 10 -5.33 -4.58 14.58
N SER A 11 -6.24 -4.39 13.66
CA SER A 11 -6.07 -4.81 12.25
C SER A 11 -6.68 -3.79 11.30
N ARG A 12 -6.24 -3.79 10.06
CA ARG A 12 -6.68 -2.84 9.02
C ARG A 12 -6.38 -1.41 9.41
N VAL A 13 -5.12 -1.18 9.76
CA VAL A 13 -4.66 0.11 10.29
C VAL A 13 -3.79 0.79 9.25
N GLY A 14 -4.09 2.03 8.94
CA GLY A 14 -3.27 2.87 8.08
C GLY A 14 -3.08 4.24 8.68
N GLY A 15 -2.01 4.92 8.31
CA GLY A 15 -1.72 6.25 8.79
C GLY A 15 -2.75 7.31 8.38
N LEU A 16 -3.38 7.13 7.22
CA LEU A 16 -4.42 8.01 6.70
C LEU A 16 -5.76 7.30 6.56
N VAL A 17 -5.77 6.04 6.11
CA VAL A 17 -6.98 5.26 5.85
C VAL A 17 -6.84 3.87 6.45
N GLY A 18 -7.71 3.48 7.37
CA GLY A 18 -7.70 2.14 7.96
C GLY A 18 -8.13 1.09 6.95
N ALA A 19 -9.36 1.19 6.47
CA ALA A 19 -9.89 0.29 5.46
C ALA A 19 -10.95 0.98 4.60
N LYS A 20 -11.00 0.58 3.34
CA LYS A 20 -12.09 0.95 2.46
C LYS A 20 -13.22 -0.06 2.58
N GLY A 21 -14.45 0.42 2.73
CA GLY A 21 -15.64 -0.42 2.79
C GLY A 21 -16.07 -0.98 1.42
N GLN A 22 -17.10 -1.80 1.43
CA GLN A 22 -17.62 -2.55 0.26
C GLN A 22 -18.41 -1.71 -0.76
N SER A 23 -18.61 -0.43 -0.55
CA SER A 23 -19.42 0.38 -1.46
C SER A 23 -18.68 0.67 -2.77
N MET A 24 -19.43 0.89 -3.83
CA MET A 24 -18.91 1.16 -5.17
C MET A 24 -18.24 2.55 -5.34
N GLY A 25 -17.86 3.20 -4.26
CA GLY A 25 -17.18 4.48 -4.28
C GLY A 25 -15.69 4.38 -4.55
N LEU A 26 -15.14 5.37 -5.19
CA LEU A 26 -13.70 5.56 -5.35
C LEU A 26 -13.06 5.89 -3.99
N CYS A 27 -11.84 5.41 -3.77
CA CYS A 27 -11.01 5.83 -2.67
C CYS A 27 -9.62 6.13 -3.20
N ASP A 28 -9.37 7.38 -3.48
CA ASP A 28 -8.09 7.84 -3.97
C ASP A 28 -7.33 8.54 -2.85
N VAL A 29 -6.11 8.09 -2.61
CA VAL A 29 -5.15 8.78 -1.75
C VAL A 29 -4.00 9.22 -2.64
N MET A 30 -3.96 10.50 -2.94
CA MET A 30 -2.98 11.06 -3.85
C MET A 30 -2.21 12.19 -3.20
N SER A 31 -0.95 12.35 -3.57
CA SER A 31 -0.07 13.45 -3.15
C SER A 31 -0.16 13.71 -1.63
N SER A 32 -0.06 12.64 -0.86
CA SER A 32 -0.26 12.69 0.60
C SER A 32 0.96 12.16 1.33
N SER A 33 1.22 12.66 2.53
CA SER A 33 2.36 12.20 3.32
C SER A 33 1.98 11.77 4.74
N PHE A 34 2.70 10.76 5.22
CA PHE A 34 2.62 10.28 6.59
C PHE A 34 4.01 10.09 7.17
N THR A 35 4.33 10.84 8.23
CA THR A 35 5.62 10.79 8.92
C THR A 35 5.51 10.35 10.38
N GLY A 36 4.33 9.94 10.79
CA GLY A 36 4.03 9.47 12.15
C GLY A 36 4.36 8.01 12.40
N LYS A 37 3.63 7.40 13.32
CA LYS A 37 3.78 5.99 13.67
C LYS A 37 2.45 5.25 13.48
N VAL A 38 2.49 4.09 12.84
CA VAL A 38 1.38 3.14 12.81
C VAL A 38 1.77 1.94 13.64
N ILE A 39 1.00 1.62 14.67
CA ILE A 39 1.26 0.52 15.61
C ILE A 39 0.02 -0.36 15.69
N ALA A 40 0.13 -1.58 15.19
CA ALA A 40 -0.97 -2.54 15.20
C ALA A 40 -0.53 -3.91 15.71
N THR A 41 -1.42 -4.60 16.41
CA THR A 41 -1.16 -5.93 16.95
C THR A 41 -1.59 -7.06 16.01
N GLY A 42 -2.30 -6.75 14.94
CA GLY A 42 -2.85 -7.69 13.97
C GLY A 42 -2.41 -7.40 12.54
N ASN A 43 -3.29 -7.70 11.60
CA ASN A 43 -3.00 -7.82 10.18
C ASN A 43 -3.48 -6.62 9.36
N TYR A 44 -2.90 -6.47 8.15
CA TYR A 44 -3.20 -5.41 7.19
C TYR A 44 -2.84 -4.03 7.73
N VAL A 45 -1.58 -3.76 7.76
CA VAL A 45 -1.02 -2.53 8.34
C VAL A 45 -0.19 -1.80 7.28
N GLY A 46 -0.48 -0.55 7.07
CA GLY A 46 0.23 0.27 6.08
C GLY A 46 0.45 1.71 6.51
N GLY A 47 1.45 2.34 5.97
CA GLY A 47 1.75 3.74 6.27
C GLY A 47 0.69 4.71 5.75
N ILE A 48 0.09 4.42 4.60
CA ILE A 48 -1.03 5.19 4.05
C ILE A 48 -2.35 4.48 4.31
N MET A 49 -2.47 3.21 3.89
CA MET A 49 -3.72 2.46 3.93
C MET A 49 -3.51 1.08 4.54
N GLY A 50 -4.37 0.67 5.46
CA GLY A 50 -4.34 -0.69 6.00
C GLY A 50 -4.74 -1.71 4.93
N VAL A 51 -5.92 -1.56 4.36
CA VAL A 51 -6.40 -2.41 3.26
C VAL A 51 -7.50 -1.70 2.46
N GLY A 52 -7.45 -1.83 1.15
CA GLY A 52 -8.48 -1.26 0.27
C GLY A 52 -9.74 -2.10 0.11
N TYR A 53 -9.73 -3.34 0.59
CA TYR A 53 -10.83 -4.28 0.44
C TYR A 53 -11.09 -5.09 1.71
N VAL A 54 -12.34 -5.27 2.06
CA VAL A 54 -12.75 -5.85 3.34
C VAL A 54 -13.55 -7.15 3.21
N ALA A 55 -14.06 -7.52 2.04
CA ALA A 55 -14.87 -8.73 1.88
C ALA A 55 -14.48 -9.62 0.70
N ASP A 56 -14.58 -10.93 0.96
CA ASP A 56 -14.21 -11.97 -0.01
C ASP A 56 -15.24 -12.22 -1.12
N SER A 57 -16.38 -11.55 -1.07
CA SER A 57 -17.54 -11.92 -1.90
C SER A 57 -18.16 -10.84 -2.77
N ALA A 58 -17.58 -9.66 -2.84
CA ALA A 58 -18.15 -8.59 -3.67
C ALA A 58 -17.57 -8.63 -5.09
N PRO A 59 -18.38 -8.98 -6.10
CA PRO A 59 -17.91 -9.11 -7.48
C PRO A 59 -17.53 -7.78 -8.16
N ASN A 60 -17.90 -6.67 -7.59
CA ASN A 60 -17.67 -5.34 -8.15
C ASN A 60 -17.06 -4.43 -7.10
N SER A 61 -15.86 -4.74 -6.67
CA SER A 61 -15.18 -3.86 -5.72
C SER A 61 -14.65 -2.62 -6.39
N PRO A 62 -14.85 -1.51 -5.76
CA PRO A 62 -14.50 -0.22 -6.32
C PRO A 62 -13.00 0.01 -6.23
N TRP A 63 -12.58 0.91 -7.01
CA TRP A 63 -11.25 1.36 -7.23
C TRP A 63 -10.69 2.04 -6.00
N ALA A 64 -9.45 1.73 -5.68
CA ALA A 64 -8.66 2.57 -4.81
C ALA A 64 -7.30 2.78 -5.46
N ARG A 65 -6.83 3.99 -5.37
CA ARG A 65 -5.54 4.39 -5.92
C ARG A 65 -4.73 5.05 -4.82
N ILE A 66 -3.47 4.64 -4.70
CA ILE A 66 -2.49 5.25 -3.82
C ILE A 66 -1.34 5.71 -4.70
N MET A 67 -1.27 7.01 -4.96
CA MET A 67 -0.38 7.58 -5.95
C MET A 67 0.36 8.81 -5.43
N GLY A 68 1.66 8.87 -5.72
CA GLY A 68 2.47 10.03 -5.38
C GLY A 68 2.52 10.31 -3.87
N CYS A 69 2.46 9.27 -3.05
CA CYS A 69 2.44 9.42 -1.61
C CYS A 69 3.84 9.18 -1.01
N PHE A 70 4.09 9.82 0.12
CA PHE A 70 5.33 9.69 0.88
C PHE A 70 5.04 9.15 2.28
N VAL A 71 5.82 8.15 2.69
CA VAL A 71 5.80 7.65 4.08
C VAL A 71 7.21 7.67 4.64
N GLY A 72 7.45 8.55 5.60
CA GLY A 72 8.73 8.70 6.31
C GLY A 72 8.72 8.21 7.75
N GLY A 73 7.60 7.65 8.20
CA GLY A 73 7.41 7.19 9.58
C GLY A 73 7.69 5.71 9.80
N SER A 74 7.23 5.16 10.92
CA SER A 74 7.34 3.75 11.23
C SER A 74 6.01 3.01 11.12
N VAL A 75 6.05 1.76 10.64
CA VAL A 75 4.89 0.88 10.51
C VAL A 75 5.18 -0.43 11.21
N GLU A 76 4.36 -0.75 12.23
CA GLU A 76 4.49 -1.95 13.04
C GLU A 76 3.22 -2.79 12.97
N GLY A 77 3.35 -4.09 12.72
CA GLY A 77 2.20 -4.99 12.62
C GLY A 77 2.55 -6.45 12.78
N LYS A 78 1.57 -7.32 12.53
CA LYS A 78 1.78 -8.76 12.56
C LYS A 78 2.01 -9.31 11.16
N ASP A 79 0.95 -9.53 10.39
CA ASP A 79 1.01 -10.04 9.02
C ASP A 79 0.47 -9.01 8.02
N TYR A 80 0.90 -9.13 6.77
CA TYR A 80 0.49 -8.21 5.70
C TYR A 80 0.81 -6.77 6.06
N VAL A 81 2.09 -6.52 6.29
CA VAL A 81 2.61 -5.21 6.66
C VAL A 81 3.30 -4.59 5.45
N GLY A 82 2.88 -3.40 5.09
CA GLY A 82 3.46 -2.66 3.98
C GLY A 82 3.82 -1.23 4.33
N GLY A 83 4.87 -0.72 3.75
CA GLY A 83 5.27 0.67 3.96
C GLY A 83 4.22 1.66 3.46
N ILE A 84 3.57 1.35 2.35
CA ILE A 84 2.48 2.16 1.78
C ILE A 84 1.13 1.54 2.14
N THR A 85 0.91 0.26 1.86
CA THR A 85 -0.35 -0.42 2.15
C THR A 85 -0.16 -1.81 2.71
N GLY A 86 -0.96 -2.21 3.68
CA GLY A 86 -0.96 -3.57 4.20
C GLY A 86 -1.57 -4.57 3.23
N GLY A 87 -2.61 -4.18 2.54
CA GLY A 87 -3.28 -4.97 1.50
C GLY A 87 -3.58 -4.15 0.27
N GLU A 88 -3.92 -4.83 -0.81
CA GLU A 88 -4.23 -4.17 -2.08
C GLU A 88 -5.33 -3.11 -1.94
N PRO A 89 -5.25 -2.02 -2.69
CA PRO A 89 -6.23 -0.95 -2.61
C PRO A 89 -7.60 -1.31 -3.20
N GLY A 90 -7.69 -2.36 -3.99
CA GLY A 90 -8.96 -2.81 -4.58
C GLY A 90 -8.95 -4.28 -4.95
N VAL A 91 -10.13 -4.85 -5.19
CA VAL A 91 -10.27 -6.19 -5.77
C VAL A 91 -10.42 -6.09 -7.26
N LEU A 92 -9.68 -6.91 -7.93
CA LEU A 92 -9.59 -6.94 -9.36
C LEU A 92 -10.26 -8.21 -9.86
N GLN A 93 -11.34 -8.01 -10.57
CA GLN A 93 -11.94 -9.07 -11.36
C GLN A 93 -11.94 -8.67 -12.84
N CYS A 94 -11.75 -9.64 -13.69
CA CYS A 94 -11.78 -9.45 -15.15
C CYS A 94 -13.05 -8.80 -15.70
N TRP A 95 -14.10 -8.79 -14.92
CA TRP A 95 -15.45 -8.42 -15.31
C TRP A 95 -15.79 -6.97 -14.99
N GLY A 96 -14.95 -6.28 -14.27
CA GLY A 96 -15.20 -4.92 -13.85
C GLY A 96 -14.02 -4.01 -14.17
N ASN A 97 -14.30 -2.75 -14.33
CA ASN A 97 -13.30 -1.71 -14.53
C ASN A 97 -12.60 -1.33 -13.21
N GLY A 98 -12.44 -2.26 -12.28
CA GLY A 98 -11.81 -2.04 -10.99
C GLY A 98 -10.30 -2.13 -11.12
N ALA A 99 -9.61 -1.04 -10.95
CA ALA A 99 -8.16 -1.00 -10.92
C ALA A 99 -7.64 -0.74 -9.50
N GLY A 100 -6.69 -1.53 -9.05
CA GLY A 100 -5.85 -1.18 -7.91
C GLY A 100 -4.59 -0.52 -8.44
N VAL A 101 -4.34 0.70 -8.03
CA VAL A 101 -3.15 1.44 -8.43
C VAL A 101 -2.32 1.74 -7.19
N ILE A 102 -1.05 1.38 -7.25
CA ILE A 102 -0.04 1.75 -6.26
C ILE A 102 1.16 2.26 -7.06
N SER A 103 1.21 3.55 -7.35
CA SER A 103 2.26 4.10 -8.19
C SER A 103 2.88 5.38 -7.65
N ASP A 104 4.12 5.61 -8.03
CA ASP A 104 4.86 6.85 -7.71
C ASP A 104 4.98 7.13 -6.20
N ASN A 105 4.95 6.11 -5.37
CA ASN A 105 5.04 6.27 -3.93
C ASN A 105 6.47 6.10 -3.43
N VAL A 106 6.76 6.75 -2.32
CA VAL A 106 8.06 6.63 -1.65
C VAL A 106 7.88 6.19 -0.20
N PHE A 107 8.50 5.08 0.15
CA PHE A 107 8.63 4.63 1.53
C PHE A 107 10.06 4.88 2.03
N TYR A 108 10.20 5.89 2.85
CA TYR A 108 11.47 6.32 3.45
C TYR A 108 11.55 6.00 4.95
N GLY A 109 10.61 5.21 5.43
CA GLY A 109 10.44 4.86 6.83
C GLY A 109 11.06 3.54 7.23
N THR A 110 10.54 2.97 8.31
CA THR A 110 10.93 1.67 8.83
C THR A 110 9.73 0.76 9.02
N LEU A 111 9.92 -0.54 8.75
CA LEU A 111 8.94 -1.59 8.97
C LEU A 111 9.38 -2.52 10.08
N SER A 112 8.42 -2.94 10.90
CA SER A 112 8.59 -4.02 11.86
C SER A 112 7.37 -4.94 11.82
N ALA A 113 7.58 -6.23 11.62
CA ALA A 113 6.52 -7.22 11.62
C ALA A 113 6.92 -8.46 12.41
N THR A 114 5.96 -9.03 13.15
CA THR A 114 6.19 -10.25 13.93
C THR A 114 5.78 -11.52 13.18
N GLY A 115 5.09 -11.39 12.05
CA GLY A 115 4.61 -12.47 11.22
C GLY A 115 5.21 -12.48 9.81
N LYS A 116 4.38 -12.75 8.82
CA LYS A 116 4.77 -12.97 7.42
C LYS A 116 4.19 -11.90 6.49
N ASN A 117 4.61 -11.98 5.22
CA ASN A 117 4.06 -11.14 4.15
C ASN A 117 4.32 -9.64 4.40
N VAL A 118 5.59 -9.33 4.51
CA VAL A 118 6.10 -7.98 4.71
C VAL A 118 6.66 -7.46 3.39
N GLY A 119 6.20 -6.30 2.96
CA GLY A 119 6.68 -5.66 1.75
C GLY A 119 6.91 -4.17 1.97
N ALA A 120 7.97 -3.64 1.41
CA ALA A 120 8.29 -2.21 1.55
C ALA A 120 7.19 -1.31 0.98
N ILE A 121 6.48 -1.77 -0.02
CA ILE A 121 5.36 -1.04 -0.64
C ILE A 121 4.02 -1.66 -0.22
N ALA A 122 3.82 -2.95 -0.47
CA ALA A 122 2.57 -3.64 -0.13
C ALA A 122 2.84 -4.94 0.64
N GLY A 123 2.16 -5.15 1.76
CA GLY A 123 2.22 -6.41 2.48
C GLY A 123 1.66 -7.57 1.65
N LYS A 124 0.57 -7.31 0.93
CA LYS A 124 -0.10 -8.31 0.11
C LYS A 124 -0.81 -7.70 -1.10
N LEU A 125 -0.71 -8.34 -2.24
CA LEU A 125 -1.63 -8.21 -3.37
C LEU A 125 -2.48 -9.47 -3.48
N ARG A 126 -3.79 -9.32 -3.57
CA ARG A 126 -4.71 -10.46 -3.68
C ARG A 126 -4.69 -11.07 -5.07
N SER A 127 -4.72 -10.23 -6.09
CA SER A 127 -4.67 -10.71 -7.47
C SER A 127 -3.94 -9.74 -8.39
N LEU A 128 -3.28 -10.29 -9.38
CA LEU A 128 -2.77 -9.55 -10.52
C LEU A 128 -3.68 -9.79 -11.70
N ASN A 129 -4.09 -8.74 -12.35
CA ASN A 129 -4.80 -8.80 -13.63
C ASN A 129 -4.44 -7.57 -14.47
N LYS A 130 -5.00 -7.46 -15.66
CA LYS A 130 -4.69 -6.38 -16.61
C LYS A 130 -5.04 -4.96 -16.13
N TYR A 131 -5.70 -4.81 -15.00
CA TYR A 131 -6.06 -3.52 -14.41
C TYR A 131 -5.23 -3.19 -13.16
N THR A 132 -4.36 -4.10 -12.74
CA THR A 132 -3.45 -3.85 -11.63
C THR A 132 -2.27 -3.03 -12.11
N GLU A 133 -2.01 -1.93 -11.44
CA GLU A 133 -0.85 -1.11 -11.68
C GLU A 133 -0.06 -0.97 -10.37
N VAL A 134 1.13 -1.53 -10.34
CA VAL A 134 2.07 -1.38 -9.22
C VAL A 134 3.42 -1.08 -9.83
N ASP A 135 3.76 0.18 -9.92
CA ASP A 135 4.98 0.62 -10.57
C ASP A 135 5.56 1.89 -9.97
N ASN A 136 6.78 2.18 -10.36
CA ASN A 136 7.49 3.40 -10.00
C ASN A 136 7.47 3.74 -8.49
N ASN A 137 7.43 2.72 -7.63
CA ASN A 137 7.50 2.90 -6.19
C ASN A 137 8.95 2.78 -5.70
N TYR A 138 9.31 3.55 -4.69
CA TYR A 138 10.65 3.61 -4.14
C TYR A 138 10.65 3.29 -2.66
N TYR A 139 11.69 2.58 -2.20
CA TYR A 139 11.86 2.30 -0.78
C TYR A 139 13.34 2.16 -0.40
N LEU A 140 13.64 2.33 0.87
CA LEU A 140 15.00 2.13 1.38
C LEU A 140 15.33 0.65 1.50
N ALA A 141 16.52 0.26 1.09
CA ALA A 141 16.98 -1.13 1.20
C ALA A 141 17.00 -1.64 2.65
N ASP A 142 17.24 -0.75 3.61
CA ASP A 142 17.28 -1.03 5.05
C ASP A 142 15.97 -0.74 5.79
N CYS A 143 14.86 -0.65 5.08
CA CYS A 143 13.56 -0.30 5.67
C CYS A 143 12.96 -1.39 6.58
N GLY A 144 13.49 -2.59 6.59
CA GLY A 144 12.97 -3.74 7.35
C GLY A 144 12.12 -4.72 6.53
N ALA A 145 12.07 -4.56 5.20
CA ALA A 145 11.50 -5.52 4.27
C ALA A 145 12.55 -5.98 3.26
N GLU A 146 12.51 -7.25 2.88
CA GLU A 146 13.44 -7.82 1.89
C GLU A 146 13.03 -7.50 0.45
N LYS A 147 11.78 -7.14 0.22
CA LYS A 147 11.19 -6.90 -1.10
C LYS A 147 10.06 -5.89 -1.06
N GLY A 148 9.68 -5.35 -2.19
CA GLY A 148 8.61 -4.36 -2.29
C GLY A 148 7.23 -4.92 -1.99
N ILE A 149 6.92 -6.15 -2.47
CA ILE A 149 5.63 -6.81 -2.27
C ILE A 149 5.81 -8.08 -1.45
N GLY A 150 5.14 -8.16 -0.30
CA GLY A 150 5.25 -9.28 0.64
C GLY A 150 4.69 -10.58 0.10
N ALA A 151 3.50 -10.56 -0.46
CA ALA A 151 2.84 -11.72 -1.05
C ALA A 151 1.92 -11.34 -2.21
N ILE A 152 1.73 -12.28 -3.12
CA ILE A 152 0.73 -12.25 -4.19
C ILE A 152 -0.04 -13.55 -4.09
N ASP A 153 -1.36 -13.48 -3.82
CA ASP A 153 -2.16 -14.70 -3.63
C ASP A 153 -2.51 -15.39 -4.94
N MET A 154 -2.89 -14.61 -5.94
CA MET A 154 -3.41 -15.16 -7.17
C MET A 154 -3.02 -14.29 -8.37
N VAL A 155 -2.61 -14.95 -9.44
CA VAL A 155 -2.51 -14.34 -10.77
C VAL A 155 -3.75 -14.77 -11.55
N ASP A 156 -4.59 -13.81 -11.93
CA ASP A 156 -5.80 -14.12 -12.69
C ASP A 156 -5.48 -14.36 -14.15
N THR A 157 -5.28 -15.63 -14.49
CA THR A 157 -4.97 -16.08 -15.86
C THR A 157 -6.18 -16.08 -16.80
N THR A 158 -7.38 -15.82 -16.29
CA THR A 158 -8.57 -15.72 -17.16
C THR A 158 -8.63 -14.38 -17.88
N CYS A 159 -7.95 -13.39 -17.37
CA CYS A 159 -7.71 -12.12 -18.05
C CYS A 159 -6.46 -12.27 -18.92
N LYS A 160 -6.61 -12.07 -20.21
CA LYS A 160 -5.45 -11.96 -21.11
C LYS A 160 -4.72 -10.65 -20.82
N ASP A 161 -3.39 -10.70 -20.98
CA ASP A 161 -2.53 -9.51 -20.94
C ASP A 161 -2.51 -8.78 -19.58
N TYR A 162 -2.25 -9.50 -18.49
CA TYR A 162 -1.98 -8.82 -17.22
C TYR A 162 -0.59 -8.16 -17.21
N PRO A 163 -0.48 -6.98 -16.59
CA PRO A 163 0.77 -6.23 -16.60
C PRO A 163 1.86 -6.91 -15.78
N ALA A 164 3.09 -6.63 -16.14
CA ALA A 164 4.21 -6.89 -15.24
C ALA A 164 4.06 -5.98 -14.01
N VAL A 165 4.30 -6.54 -12.84
CA VAL A 165 4.35 -5.78 -11.59
C VAL A 165 5.79 -5.45 -11.28
N GLU A 166 6.08 -4.16 -11.15
CA GLU A 166 7.36 -3.70 -10.69
C GLU A 166 7.39 -3.71 -9.15
N ASP A 167 8.29 -4.50 -8.57
CA ASP A 167 8.39 -4.72 -7.12
C ASP A 167 8.82 -3.48 -6.31
N GLY A 168 9.15 -2.41 -6.98
CA GLY A 168 9.64 -1.17 -6.41
C GLY A 168 11.14 -0.97 -6.68
N ARG A 169 11.62 0.24 -6.43
CA ARG A 169 13.01 0.61 -6.62
C ARG A 169 13.66 1.00 -5.31
N TYR A 170 14.92 0.63 -5.14
CA TYR A 170 15.66 0.99 -3.96
C TYR A 170 16.10 2.46 -4.02
N ILE A 171 15.91 3.15 -2.93
CA ILE A 171 16.63 4.35 -2.59
C ILE A 171 17.83 3.88 -1.77
N CYS A 172 19.02 3.81 -2.36
CA CYS A 172 20.16 3.10 -1.80
C CYS A 172 20.64 3.61 -0.42
N SER A 173 20.43 4.88 -0.11
CA SER A 173 20.75 5.45 1.20
C SER A 173 19.82 6.61 1.54
N ARG A 174 19.81 6.97 2.83
CA ARG A 174 19.11 8.18 3.31
C ARG A 174 19.90 9.46 3.01
N GLU A 175 21.18 9.34 2.76
CA GLU A 175 22.05 10.46 2.49
C GLU A 175 21.72 11.08 1.12
N GLY A 176 21.44 12.37 1.11
CA GLY A 176 21.13 13.10 -0.12
C GLY A 176 19.69 12.93 -0.63
N TYR A 177 18.85 12.18 0.07
CA TYR A 177 17.43 12.12 -0.26
C TYR A 177 16.69 13.32 0.32
N GLU A 178 16.04 14.08 -0.52
CA GLU A 178 15.15 15.17 -0.12
C GLU A 178 13.70 14.70 -0.07
N GLU A 179 13.06 14.89 1.06
CA GLU A 179 11.63 14.60 1.22
C GLU A 179 10.80 15.45 0.25
N PRO A 180 9.88 14.85 -0.53
CA PRO A 180 8.99 15.62 -1.38
C PRO A 180 8.18 16.64 -0.59
N HIS A 181 8.18 17.89 -1.02
CA HIS A 181 7.34 18.93 -0.45
C HIS A 181 5.93 18.84 -1.05
N PHE A 182 4.99 18.43 -0.23
CA PHE A 182 3.57 18.49 -0.61
C PHE A 182 3.02 19.87 -0.26
N MET A 183 2.80 20.67 -1.27
CA MET A 183 2.11 21.94 -1.08
C MET A 183 0.68 21.65 -0.63
N ALA A 184 0.25 22.27 0.44
CA ALA A 184 -1.17 22.34 0.74
C ALA A 184 -1.83 23.01 -0.47
N GLY A 185 -2.74 22.31 -1.14
CA GLY A 185 -3.47 22.91 -2.25
C GLY A 185 -4.25 24.12 -1.77
N ASP A 186 -4.16 25.20 -2.53
CA ASP A 186 -4.99 26.39 -2.36
C ASP A 186 -6.47 26.08 -2.55
#